data_6a4ba4cb9ac15536e0955c9618d8cb0b
#
_entry.id   6a4ba4cb9ac15536e0955c9618d8cb0b
#
_cell.length_a   1.000
_cell.length_b   1.000
_cell.length_c   1.000
_cell.angle_alpha   90.00
_cell.angle_beta   90.00
_cell.angle_gamma   90.00
#
_symmetry.space_group_name_H-M   'P 1'
#
loop_
_entity.id
_entity.type
_entity.pdbx_description
1 polymer ?
#
loop_
_entity_poly.entity_id
_entity_poly.type
_entity_poly.pdbx_seq_one_letter_code
_entity_poly.pdbx_strand_id
1 'polypeptide(L)'
;PVTAYLRSDSTPDDGLELELVYVENALPANLLGVEGKAVLVNGRFGFEAYGRIQKAKPAAIIGFTGNILDKDDETDHGICKIRETYTAEFGDNILVNLKAKDALEIVSKGAKKVKLFVSSTATESESRNVCVTLRGTDLADEIVSFGAHYDSVLFSTGAYDNMSGSVIIMELLRYFVANPPRRTLKFNWFGS
;
A
#
# COMPACT_ATOMS: atom_id res chain seq x y z
N PRO A 1 -3.14 3.08 -18.75
CA PRO A 1 -3.89 3.56 -17.57
C PRO A 1 -2.92 3.79 -16.41
N VAL A 2 -3.20 4.82 -15.60
CA VAL A 2 -2.35 5.30 -14.52
C VAL A 2 -3.22 5.44 -13.28
N THR A 3 -2.70 5.07 -12.12
CA THR A 3 -3.37 5.28 -10.83
C THR A 3 -2.47 6.11 -9.92
N ALA A 4 -3.05 7.01 -9.13
CA ALA A 4 -2.32 7.64 -8.04
C ALA A 4 -2.20 6.67 -6.86
N TYR A 5 -1.13 6.79 -6.10
CA TYR A 5 -1.07 6.13 -4.80
C TYR A 5 -2.09 6.76 -3.85
N LEU A 6 -2.71 5.97 -3.01
CA LEU A 6 -3.43 6.51 -1.86
C LEU A 6 -2.45 7.29 -0.98
N ARG A 7 -2.81 8.52 -0.61
CA ARG A 7 -1.98 9.55 0.05
C ARG A 7 -0.93 10.20 -0.87
N SER A 8 -1.14 10.17 -2.18
CA SER A 8 -0.34 11.02 -3.08
C SER A 8 -0.76 12.48 -2.93
N ASP A 9 0.19 13.38 -3.05
CA ASP A 9 -0.11 14.79 -3.29
C ASP A 9 -0.81 14.98 -4.64
N SER A 10 -1.54 16.08 -4.77
CA SER A 10 -2.17 16.51 -6.02
C SER A 10 -1.25 17.39 -6.84
N THR A 11 -1.43 17.36 -8.15
CA THR A 11 -0.84 18.37 -9.04
C THR A 11 -1.70 19.63 -9.07
N PRO A 12 -1.16 20.78 -9.58
CA PRO A 12 -1.99 21.89 -10.03
C PRO A 12 -3.04 21.44 -11.07
N ASP A 13 -4.14 22.18 -11.19
CA ASP A 13 -5.27 21.82 -12.07
C ASP A 13 -4.89 21.73 -13.55
N ASP A 14 -3.90 22.49 -13.99
CA ASP A 14 -3.34 22.47 -15.35
C ASP A 14 -2.30 21.37 -15.56
N GLY A 15 -2.05 20.59 -14.51
CA GLY A 15 -1.06 19.52 -14.47
C GLY A 15 0.36 20.02 -14.22
N LEU A 16 1.28 19.07 -14.05
CA LEU A 16 2.69 19.32 -13.79
C LEU A 16 3.55 18.69 -14.88
N GLU A 17 4.23 19.52 -15.68
CA GLU A 17 5.18 19.06 -16.70
C GLU A 17 6.59 19.00 -16.12
N LEU A 18 7.23 17.81 -16.20
CA LEU A 18 8.51 17.53 -15.59
C LEU A 18 9.44 16.83 -16.58
N GLU A 19 10.74 17.03 -16.40
CA GLU A 19 11.75 16.14 -16.97
C GLU A 19 11.62 14.77 -16.32
N LEU A 20 11.68 13.69 -17.11
CA LEU A 20 11.56 12.31 -16.66
C LEU A 20 12.93 11.64 -16.64
N VAL A 21 13.28 11.04 -15.51
CA VAL A 21 14.52 10.28 -15.34
C VAL A 21 14.17 8.87 -14.88
N TYR A 22 14.65 7.87 -15.62
CA TYR A 22 14.57 6.48 -15.20
C TYR A 22 15.72 6.18 -14.23
N VAL A 23 15.39 5.83 -12.99
CA VAL A 23 16.34 5.67 -11.89
C VAL A 23 16.50 4.21 -11.43
N GLU A 24 16.04 3.28 -12.24
CA GLU A 24 16.16 1.84 -11.96
C GLU A 24 15.67 1.46 -10.55
N ASN A 25 16.56 0.96 -9.70
CA ASN A 25 16.27 0.56 -8.31
C ASN A 25 16.49 1.70 -7.30
N ALA A 26 16.60 2.94 -7.77
CA ALA A 26 16.82 4.11 -6.93
C ALA A 26 18.02 3.96 -5.96
N LEU A 27 19.12 3.39 -6.46
CA LEU A 27 20.39 3.43 -5.73
C LEU A 27 20.96 4.84 -5.74
N PRO A 28 21.84 5.22 -4.78
CA PRO A 28 22.36 6.58 -4.69
C PRO A 28 22.97 7.11 -6.00
N ALA A 29 23.64 6.26 -6.76
CA ALA A 29 24.23 6.64 -8.05
C ALA A 29 23.17 6.97 -9.13
N ASN A 30 22.01 6.32 -9.08
CA ASN A 30 20.91 6.53 -10.02
C ASN A 30 20.10 7.80 -9.69
N LEU A 31 20.26 8.35 -8.49
CA LEU A 31 19.53 9.51 -7.99
C LEU A 31 20.31 10.83 -8.13
N LEU A 32 21.46 10.82 -8.81
CA LEU A 32 22.22 12.04 -9.03
C LEU A 32 21.51 12.95 -10.03
N GLY A 33 21.31 14.21 -9.66
CA GLY A 33 20.74 15.23 -10.55
C GLY A 33 19.23 15.09 -10.83
N VAL A 34 18.47 14.41 -9.95
CA VAL A 34 17.00 14.23 -10.09
C VAL A 34 16.17 15.28 -9.35
N GLU A 35 16.79 16.20 -8.65
CA GLU A 35 16.09 17.27 -7.93
C GLU A 35 15.13 18.03 -8.86
N GLY A 36 13.87 18.16 -8.45
CA GLY A 36 12.81 18.83 -9.21
C GLY A 36 12.29 18.07 -10.44
N LYS A 37 12.73 16.83 -10.68
CA LYS A 37 12.30 16.02 -11.82
C LYS A 37 11.32 14.94 -11.41
N ALA A 38 10.64 14.32 -12.37
CA ALA A 38 9.93 13.07 -12.17
C ALA A 38 10.89 11.89 -12.26
N VAL A 39 10.84 10.97 -11.32
CA VAL A 39 11.65 9.75 -11.34
C VAL A 39 10.78 8.53 -11.61
N LEU A 40 11.18 7.68 -12.56
CA LEU A 40 10.57 6.38 -12.80
C LEU A 40 11.43 5.31 -12.16
N VAL A 41 10.82 4.56 -11.22
CA VAL A 41 11.48 3.58 -10.35
C VAL A 41 11.01 2.17 -10.70
N ASN A 42 11.90 1.18 -10.68
CA ASN A 42 11.54 -0.21 -10.87
C ASN A 42 10.62 -0.74 -9.75
N GLY A 43 9.40 -1.10 -10.13
CA GLY A 43 8.44 -1.73 -9.25
C GLY A 43 7.94 -0.82 -8.12
N ARG A 44 7.57 -1.47 -7.01
CA ARG A 44 7.17 -0.79 -5.77
C ARG A 44 8.41 -0.48 -4.93
N PHE A 45 8.35 0.61 -4.22
CA PHE A 45 9.44 1.01 -3.32
C PHE A 45 9.05 0.83 -1.86
N GLY A 46 9.96 0.27 -1.07
CA GLY A 46 9.85 0.13 0.39
C GLY A 46 10.35 1.38 1.13
N PHE A 47 10.35 1.31 2.46
CA PHE A 47 10.73 2.41 3.36
C PHE A 47 12.09 3.05 3.02
N GLU A 48 13.12 2.22 2.91
CA GLU A 48 14.48 2.72 2.62
C GLU A 48 14.62 3.34 1.22
N ALA A 49 13.99 2.71 0.22
CA ALA A 49 14.00 3.24 -1.15
C ALA A 49 13.27 4.57 -1.22
N TYR A 50 12.09 4.68 -0.59
CA TYR A 50 11.35 5.93 -0.50
C TYR A 50 12.18 7.02 0.16
N GLY A 51 12.82 6.73 1.30
CA GLY A 51 13.69 7.70 1.98
C GLY A 51 14.88 8.14 1.15
N ARG A 52 15.52 7.24 0.39
CA ARG A 52 16.60 7.61 -0.54
C ARG A 52 16.09 8.55 -1.64
N ILE A 53 14.95 8.22 -2.24
CA ILE A 53 14.35 9.01 -3.31
C ILE A 53 13.97 10.41 -2.78
N GLN A 54 13.30 10.49 -1.65
CA GLN A 54 12.89 11.77 -1.05
C GLN A 54 14.09 12.68 -0.70
N LYS A 55 15.21 12.09 -0.23
CA LYS A 55 16.45 12.85 0.00
C LYS A 55 17.04 13.47 -1.26
N ALA A 56 16.77 12.89 -2.42
CA ALA A 56 17.18 13.42 -3.73
C ALA A 56 16.20 14.48 -4.26
N LYS A 57 15.09 14.76 -3.54
CA LYS A 57 14.10 15.81 -3.81
C LYS A 57 13.50 15.80 -5.23
N PRO A 58 13.01 14.67 -5.74
CA PRO A 58 12.26 14.69 -6.99
C PRO A 58 10.92 15.41 -6.79
N ALA A 59 10.37 15.97 -7.86
CA ALA A 59 9.05 16.58 -7.83
C ALA A 59 7.90 15.57 -7.95
N ALA A 60 8.17 14.37 -8.48
CA ALA A 60 7.20 13.27 -8.54
C ALA A 60 7.92 11.91 -8.61
N ILE A 61 7.25 10.87 -8.10
CA ILE A 61 7.76 9.50 -8.11
C ILE A 61 6.74 8.62 -8.84
N ILE A 62 7.21 7.90 -9.84
CA ILE A 62 6.42 6.98 -10.66
C ILE A 62 6.95 5.59 -10.41
N GLY A 63 6.12 4.72 -9.86
CA GLY A 63 6.38 3.29 -9.74
C GLY A 63 5.55 2.47 -10.74
N PHE A 64 5.69 1.16 -10.74
CA PHE A 64 4.83 0.29 -11.53
C PHE A 64 4.55 -1.03 -10.82
N THR A 65 3.48 -1.69 -11.25
CA THR A 65 3.07 -3.02 -10.77
C THR A 65 2.88 -3.98 -11.95
N GLY A 66 2.97 -5.28 -11.65
CA GLY A 66 2.88 -6.34 -12.64
C GLY A 66 4.24 -6.74 -13.21
N ASN A 67 4.18 -7.66 -14.16
CA ASN A 67 5.33 -8.18 -14.89
C ASN A 67 5.20 -7.79 -16.36
N ILE A 68 6.31 -7.60 -17.06
CA ILE A 68 6.33 -7.28 -18.50
C ILE A 68 5.75 -8.40 -19.37
N LEU A 69 5.68 -9.62 -18.82
CA LEU A 69 5.10 -10.79 -19.48
C LEU A 69 3.61 -10.96 -19.23
N ASP A 70 3.02 -10.18 -18.32
CA ASP A 70 1.59 -10.24 -18.03
C ASP A 70 0.80 -9.80 -19.28
N LYS A 71 -0.34 -10.44 -19.52
CA LYS A 71 -1.30 -9.94 -20.50
C LYS A 71 -2.00 -8.70 -19.94
N ASP A 72 -2.54 -7.85 -20.82
CA ASP A 72 -3.16 -6.59 -20.44
C ASP A 72 -4.40 -6.75 -19.58
N ASP A 73 -5.11 -7.86 -19.72
CA ASP A 73 -6.29 -8.26 -18.96
C ASP A 73 -5.96 -9.00 -17.65
N GLU A 74 -4.72 -9.49 -17.49
CA GLU A 74 -4.26 -10.21 -16.30
C GLU A 74 -3.60 -9.29 -15.26
N THR A 75 -3.16 -8.10 -15.68
CA THR A 75 -2.51 -7.14 -14.77
C THR A 75 -3.50 -6.07 -14.35
N ASP A 76 -4.06 -6.23 -13.17
CA ASP A 76 -4.79 -5.14 -12.54
C ASP A 76 -3.86 -3.99 -12.18
N HIS A 77 -4.37 -2.77 -12.36
CA HIS A 77 -3.75 -1.61 -11.72
C HIS A 77 -3.88 -1.76 -10.22
N GLY A 78 -2.84 -2.26 -9.60
CA GLY A 78 -2.81 -2.32 -8.14
C GLY A 78 -2.98 -0.92 -7.57
N ILE A 79 -3.97 -0.74 -6.71
CA ILE A 79 -4.05 0.46 -5.89
C ILE A 79 -2.89 0.37 -4.90
N CYS A 80 -1.93 1.26 -5.11
CA CYS A 80 -0.79 1.37 -4.23
C CYS A 80 -1.12 2.37 -3.13
N LYS A 81 -0.67 2.08 -1.91
CA LYS A 81 -0.76 2.98 -0.75
C LYS A 81 0.65 3.26 -0.27
N ILE A 82 0.98 4.53 -0.06
CA ILE A 82 2.15 4.88 0.72
C ILE A 82 1.80 4.80 2.20
N ARG A 83 2.67 4.20 3.00
CA ARG A 83 2.43 4.08 4.43
C ARG A 83 2.67 5.43 5.12
N GLU A 84 1.83 5.75 6.10
CA GLU A 84 1.95 6.96 6.90
C GLU A 84 3.32 7.10 7.57
N THR A 85 3.90 5.99 8.02
CA THR A 85 5.25 5.97 8.59
C THR A 85 6.32 6.45 7.62
N TYR A 86 6.11 6.27 6.29
CA TYR A 86 7.05 6.73 5.28
C TYR A 86 6.95 8.25 5.09
N THR A 87 5.72 8.75 4.96
CA THR A 87 5.48 10.18 4.75
C THR A 87 5.75 11.00 6.01
N ALA A 88 5.50 10.46 7.19
CA ALA A 88 5.86 11.09 8.45
C ALA A 88 7.38 11.28 8.63
N GLU A 89 8.19 10.32 8.12
CA GLU A 89 9.65 10.36 8.23
C GLU A 89 10.30 11.18 7.10
N PHE A 90 9.79 11.03 5.87
CA PHE A 90 10.48 11.57 4.67
C PHE A 90 9.68 12.63 3.91
N GLY A 91 8.45 12.93 4.32
CA GLY A 91 7.55 13.87 3.65
C GLY A 91 6.69 13.22 2.56
N ASP A 92 5.70 13.98 2.12
CA ASP A 92 4.77 13.61 1.06
C ASP A 92 5.39 13.88 -0.34
N ASN A 93 4.77 13.33 -1.38
CA ASN A 93 5.15 13.57 -2.76
C ASN A 93 4.00 13.20 -3.71
N ILE A 94 4.08 13.63 -4.96
CA ILE A 94 3.23 13.14 -6.04
C ILE A 94 3.67 11.73 -6.40
N LEU A 95 2.79 10.75 -6.19
CA LEU A 95 3.06 9.33 -6.34
C LEU A 95 2.10 8.71 -7.35
N VAL A 96 2.66 8.13 -8.40
CA VAL A 96 1.90 7.55 -9.52
C VAL A 96 2.33 6.10 -9.74
N ASN A 97 1.39 5.24 -10.10
CA ASN A 97 1.61 3.85 -10.42
C ASN A 97 1.21 3.54 -11.87
N LEU A 98 2.06 2.85 -12.60
CA LEU A 98 1.86 2.37 -13.96
C LEU A 98 1.70 0.84 -13.99
N LYS A 99 1.28 0.30 -15.12
CA LYS A 99 1.55 -1.10 -15.47
C LYS A 99 3.00 -1.26 -15.91
N ALA A 100 3.59 -2.43 -15.62
CA ALA A 100 4.97 -2.73 -16.03
C ALA A 100 5.19 -2.58 -17.55
N LYS A 101 4.20 -2.96 -18.38
CA LYS A 101 4.24 -2.76 -19.83
C LYS A 101 4.35 -1.29 -20.23
N ASP A 102 3.55 -0.42 -19.61
CA ASP A 102 3.56 1.01 -19.91
C ASP A 102 4.90 1.63 -19.48
N ALA A 103 5.44 1.22 -18.32
CA ALA A 103 6.76 1.66 -17.86
C ALA A 103 7.87 1.22 -18.83
N LEU A 104 7.83 -0.03 -19.31
CA LEU A 104 8.77 -0.54 -20.31
C LEU A 104 8.69 0.25 -21.61
N GLU A 105 7.48 0.56 -22.09
CA GLU A 105 7.28 1.37 -23.29
C GLU A 105 7.89 2.77 -23.15
N ILE A 106 7.66 3.43 -22.01
CA ILE A 106 8.23 4.75 -21.69
C ILE A 106 9.76 4.70 -21.73
N VAL A 107 10.36 3.69 -21.10
CA VAL A 107 11.82 3.54 -21.07
C VAL A 107 12.39 3.21 -22.45
N SER A 108 11.77 2.26 -23.17
CA SER A 108 12.25 1.83 -24.48
C SER A 108 12.16 2.92 -25.55
N LYS A 109 11.17 3.80 -25.45
CA LYS A 109 11.03 5.00 -26.31
C LYS A 109 11.96 6.14 -25.89
N GLY A 110 12.67 6.02 -24.77
CA GLY A 110 13.56 7.05 -24.26
C GLY A 110 12.85 8.36 -23.90
N ALA A 111 11.64 8.27 -23.37
CA ALA A 111 10.87 9.44 -22.98
C ALA A 111 11.66 10.31 -21.98
N LYS A 112 11.69 11.63 -22.22
CA LYS A 112 12.46 12.61 -21.42
C LYS A 112 11.57 13.57 -20.65
N LYS A 113 10.28 13.57 -20.91
CA LYS A 113 9.30 14.46 -20.27
C LYS A 113 8.03 13.69 -19.95
N VAL A 114 7.36 14.13 -18.90
CA VAL A 114 6.05 13.66 -18.49
C VAL A 114 5.19 14.83 -18.09
N LYS A 115 3.91 14.77 -18.38
CA LYS A 115 2.91 15.67 -17.81
C LYS A 115 1.97 14.84 -16.92
N LEU A 116 1.89 15.19 -15.66
CA LEU A 116 1.11 14.48 -14.64
C LEU A 116 -0.13 15.30 -14.28
N PHE A 117 -1.25 14.60 -14.14
CA PHE A 117 -2.49 15.09 -13.57
C PHE A 117 -2.87 14.14 -12.45
N VAL A 118 -2.76 14.58 -11.22
CA VAL A 118 -3.11 13.83 -10.02
C VAL A 118 -4.05 14.65 -9.19
N SER A 119 -5.23 14.10 -8.89
CA SER A 119 -6.18 14.68 -7.95
C SER A 119 -6.41 13.67 -6.84
N SER A 120 -6.11 14.04 -5.62
CA SER A 120 -6.26 13.22 -4.43
C SER A 120 -6.99 14.02 -3.37
N THR A 121 -8.01 13.43 -2.77
CA THR A 121 -8.77 14.04 -1.68
C THR A 121 -8.72 13.13 -0.47
N ALA A 122 -8.28 13.65 0.66
CA ALA A 122 -8.36 12.96 1.95
C ALA A 122 -9.67 13.36 2.65
N THR A 123 -10.42 12.35 3.09
CA THR A 123 -11.63 12.55 3.90
C THR A 123 -11.48 11.79 5.20
N GLU A 124 -11.99 12.37 6.28
CA GLU A 124 -12.10 11.64 7.53
C GLU A 124 -13.07 10.48 7.37
N SER A 125 -12.70 9.33 7.90
CA SER A 125 -13.52 8.14 7.90
C SER A 125 -13.34 7.38 9.20
N GLU A 126 -14.31 6.55 9.55
CA GLU A 126 -14.26 5.70 10.73
C GLU A 126 -14.15 4.24 10.30
N SER A 127 -13.30 3.50 11.00
CA SER A 127 -13.25 2.05 10.95
C SER A 127 -13.57 1.49 12.33
N ARG A 128 -14.04 0.24 12.39
CA ARG A 128 -14.43 -0.40 13.64
C ARG A 128 -13.74 -1.74 13.77
N ASN A 129 -13.31 -2.03 15.00
CA ASN A 129 -12.86 -3.36 15.38
C ASN A 129 -13.98 -4.08 16.12
N VAL A 130 -14.16 -5.36 15.85
CA VAL A 130 -15.06 -6.22 16.62
C VAL A 130 -14.23 -6.99 17.62
N CYS A 131 -14.55 -6.88 18.90
CA CYS A 131 -13.81 -7.51 19.97
C CYS A 131 -14.76 -8.33 20.86
N VAL A 132 -14.41 -9.59 21.10
CA VAL A 132 -15.15 -10.48 22.02
C VAL A 132 -14.18 -10.98 23.08
N THR A 133 -14.58 -10.89 24.34
CA THR A 133 -13.84 -11.45 25.46
C THR A 133 -14.62 -12.61 26.07
N LEU A 134 -14.01 -13.78 26.11
CA LEU A 134 -14.52 -14.96 26.79
C LEU A 134 -13.68 -15.18 28.04
N ARG A 135 -14.28 -14.94 29.22
CA ARG A 135 -13.57 -15.04 30.49
C ARG A 135 -13.21 -16.50 30.80
N GLY A 136 -11.99 -16.70 31.24
CA GLY A 136 -11.48 -18.00 31.68
C GLY A 136 -12.03 -18.45 33.03
N THR A 137 -11.80 -19.70 33.38
CA THR A 137 -12.24 -20.30 34.62
C THR A 137 -11.24 -20.08 35.76
N ASP A 138 -10.20 -20.88 35.85
CA ASP A 138 -9.25 -20.92 36.97
C ASP A 138 -7.95 -20.13 36.70
N LEU A 139 -7.66 -19.78 35.44
CA LEU A 139 -6.57 -18.95 35.01
C LEU A 139 -7.08 -17.67 34.32
N ALA A 140 -8.14 -17.08 34.84
CA ALA A 140 -8.84 -15.96 34.19
C ALA A 140 -8.00 -14.70 34.02
N ASP A 141 -6.95 -14.52 34.79
CA ASP A 141 -6.04 -13.36 34.71
C ASP A 141 -4.99 -13.51 33.59
N GLU A 142 -4.81 -14.73 33.07
CA GLU A 142 -3.97 -14.99 31.91
C GLU A 142 -4.78 -14.83 30.63
N ILE A 143 -4.28 -14.01 29.68
CA ILE A 143 -5.01 -13.68 28.45
C ILE A 143 -4.30 -14.29 27.24
N VAL A 144 -5.08 -14.99 26.41
CA VAL A 144 -4.66 -15.37 25.05
C VAL A 144 -5.48 -14.58 24.06
N SER A 145 -4.82 -13.89 23.13
CA SER A 145 -5.47 -13.07 22.12
C SER A 145 -5.34 -13.70 20.74
N PHE A 146 -6.46 -13.77 20.03
CA PHE A 146 -6.57 -14.13 18.62
C PHE A 146 -6.92 -12.88 17.83
N GLY A 147 -6.31 -12.71 16.67
CA GLY A 147 -6.58 -11.56 15.80
C GLY A 147 -6.56 -11.92 14.34
N ALA A 148 -7.50 -11.35 13.61
CA ALA A 148 -7.52 -11.35 12.14
C ALA A 148 -8.12 -10.04 11.67
N HIS A 149 -7.81 -9.61 10.44
CA HIS A 149 -8.51 -8.48 9.85
C HIS A 149 -9.65 -8.95 8.95
N TYR A 150 -10.70 -8.14 8.82
CA TYR A 150 -11.88 -8.47 8.00
C TYR A 150 -12.04 -7.55 6.78
N ASP A 151 -11.20 -6.56 6.66
CA ASP A 151 -11.09 -5.74 5.46
C ASP A 151 -10.29 -6.46 4.36
N SER A 152 -10.42 -5.97 3.14
CA SER A 152 -9.64 -6.45 1.99
C SER A 152 -9.14 -5.28 1.14
N VAL A 153 -8.16 -5.54 0.29
CA VAL A 153 -7.74 -4.55 -0.69
C VAL A 153 -8.84 -4.31 -1.72
N LEU A 154 -8.90 -3.10 -2.25
CA LEU A 154 -9.91 -2.70 -3.23
C LEU A 154 -9.90 -3.65 -4.44
N PHE A 155 -11.09 -4.03 -4.92
CA PHE A 155 -11.35 -5.00 -5.99
C PHE A 155 -11.00 -6.46 -5.67
N SER A 156 -10.58 -6.79 -4.44
CA SER A 156 -10.41 -8.17 -3.98
C SER A 156 -11.66 -8.66 -3.25
N THR A 157 -11.95 -9.96 -3.37
CA THR A 157 -12.99 -10.61 -2.55
C THR A 157 -12.54 -10.84 -1.11
N GLY A 158 -11.23 -10.74 -0.83
CA GLY A 158 -10.67 -10.99 0.50
C GLY A 158 -10.81 -12.43 1.01
N ALA A 159 -11.16 -13.39 0.14
CA ALA A 159 -11.50 -14.75 0.55
C ALA A 159 -10.35 -15.47 1.28
N TYR A 160 -9.11 -15.24 0.84
CA TYR A 160 -7.91 -15.77 1.49
C TYR A 160 -7.32 -14.74 2.46
N ASP A 161 -7.12 -13.52 2.01
CA ASP A 161 -6.53 -12.43 2.79
C ASP A 161 -7.61 -11.36 3.08
N ASN A 162 -8.28 -11.39 4.25
CA ASN A 162 -8.00 -12.29 5.35
C ASN A 162 -9.31 -12.91 5.93
N MET A 163 -10.28 -13.22 5.06
CA MET A 163 -11.50 -13.92 5.51
C MET A 163 -11.17 -15.31 6.08
N SER A 164 -10.14 -15.98 5.55
CA SER A 164 -9.68 -17.26 6.09
C SER A 164 -9.31 -17.16 7.57
N GLY A 165 -8.52 -16.16 7.97
CA GLY A 165 -8.17 -15.90 9.36
C GLY A 165 -9.40 -15.53 10.20
N SER A 166 -10.27 -14.67 9.66
CA SER A 166 -11.51 -14.24 10.33
C SER A 166 -12.45 -15.42 10.63
N VAL A 167 -12.62 -16.35 9.70
CA VAL A 167 -13.44 -17.54 9.88
C VAL A 167 -12.82 -18.50 10.91
N ILE A 168 -11.50 -18.69 10.86
CA ILE A 168 -10.81 -19.55 11.84
C ILE A 168 -11.06 -19.06 13.27
N ILE A 169 -10.89 -17.77 13.54
CA ILE A 169 -11.09 -17.26 14.90
C ILE A 169 -12.59 -17.23 15.30
N MET A 170 -13.52 -17.12 14.34
CA MET A 170 -14.95 -17.31 14.62
C MET A 170 -15.26 -18.75 15.06
N GLU A 171 -14.73 -19.74 14.38
CA GLU A 171 -14.93 -21.14 14.75
C GLU A 171 -14.27 -21.48 16.09
N LEU A 172 -13.10 -20.93 16.38
CA LEU A 172 -12.48 -21.03 17.70
C LEU A 172 -13.37 -20.41 18.78
N LEU A 173 -13.95 -19.24 18.54
CA LEU A 173 -14.89 -18.62 19.48
C LEU A 173 -16.10 -19.53 19.73
N ARG A 174 -16.71 -20.08 18.67
CA ARG A 174 -17.85 -21.03 18.81
C ARG A 174 -17.48 -22.26 19.64
N TYR A 175 -16.31 -22.82 19.39
CA TYR A 175 -15.81 -23.96 20.15
C TYR A 175 -15.66 -23.64 21.64
N PHE A 176 -15.01 -22.50 21.97
CA PHE A 176 -14.73 -22.14 23.36
C PHE A 176 -15.95 -21.61 24.12
N VAL A 177 -16.97 -21.12 23.44
CA VAL A 177 -18.28 -20.83 24.06
C VAL A 177 -18.91 -22.12 24.56
N ALA A 178 -18.80 -23.21 23.81
CA ALA A 178 -19.31 -24.53 24.22
C ALA A 178 -18.37 -25.27 25.20
N ASN A 179 -17.09 -24.96 25.21
CA ASN A 179 -16.03 -25.57 26.01
C ASN A 179 -15.24 -24.49 26.77
N PRO A 180 -15.72 -24.04 27.94
CA PRO A 180 -15.13 -22.93 28.66
C PRO A 180 -13.63 -23.08 28.87
N PRO A 181 -12.81 -22.10 28.47
CA PRO A 181 -11.34 -22.17 28.57
C PRO A 181 -10.88 -21.88 30.00
N ARG A 182 -9.69 -22.35 30.35
CA ARG A 182 -9.06 -22.00 31.64
C ARG A 182 -8.61 -20.55 31.65
N ARG A 183 -8.01 -20.07 30.55
CA ARG A 183 -7.52 -18.69 30.33
C ARG A 183 -8.58 -17.82 29.69
N THR A 184 -8.55 -16.54 29.97
CA THR A 184 -9.38 -15.57 29.24
C THR A 184 -8.92 -15.49 27.78
N LEU A 185 -9.88 -15.62 26.86
CA LEU A 185 -9.63 -15.49 25.41
C LEU A 185 -10.18 -14.17 24.90
N LYS A 186 -9.38 -13.45 24.11
CA LYS A 186 -9.81 -12.27 23.36
C LYS A 186 -9.75 -12.56 21.87
N PHE A 187 -10.87 -12.30 21.20
CA PHE A 187 -11.01 -12.45 19.75
C PHE A 187 -11.19 -11.07 19.15
N ASN A 188 -10.33 -10.71 18.20
CA ASN A 188 -10.32 -9.39 17.62
C ASN A 188 -10.37 -9.50 16.09
N TRP A 189 -11.39 -8.88 15.49
CA TRP A 189 -11.48 -8.67 14.05
C TRP A 189 -11.21 -7.20 13.77
N PHE A 190 -10.13 -6.94 13.04
CA PHE A 190 -9.66 -5.59 12.78
C PHE A 190 -10.24 -5.08 11.45
N GLY A 191 -10.77 -3.86 11.47
CA GLY A 191 -11.05 -3.09 10.26
C GLY A 191 -9.80 -2.34 9.77
N SER A 192 -9.90 -1.62 8.66
CA SER A 192 -8.84 -0.75 8.14
C SER A 192 -8.61 0.46 9.03
#